data_d61d789e7d44d24d7a6b28e759f8ee1b
#
_entry.id   d61d789e7d44d24d7a6b28e759f8ee1b
#
_cell.length_a   1.000
_cell.length_b   1.000
_cell.length_c   1.000
_cell.angle_alpha   90.00
_cell.angle_beta   90.00
_cell.angle_gamma   90.00
#
_symmetry.space_group_name_H-M   'P 1'
#
loop_
_entity.id
_entity.type
_entity.pdbx_description
1 polymer ?
#
loop_
_entity_poly.entity_id
_entity_poly.type
_entity_poly.pdbx_seq_one_letter_code
_entity_poly.pdbx_strand_id
1 'polypeptide(L)'
;MTPVDVNGKREVQVDVSFTLIDGTKQSVKLGAHIIKESMAAMMQSLLDPNAKHDDVPYNLVFKLATKHFENTSKDIRKLICCCHASLFSMSPGETLIELLGEAESESQLDGFQLFSRFIHTKEVVTGRGVRKTILEFFNDMVNGFKSKLSDNLVAPLDYIEAALDRVRLDGQYYPFL
;
A
#
# COMPACT_ATOMS: atom_id res chain seq x y z
N MET A 1 6.91 10.02 -17.07
CA MET A 1 7.19 8.78 -16.31
C MET A 1 8.26 7.99 -17.01
N THR A 2 9.35 7.69 -16.35
CA THR A 2 10.45 6.89 -16.94
C THR A 2 10.32 5.47 -16.36
N PRO A 3 10.06 4.44 -17.18
CA PRO A 3 10.03 3.07 -16.68
C PRO A 3 11.46 2.67 -16.26
N VAL A 4 11.58 2.11 -15.05
CA VAL A 4 12.83 1.53 -14.54
C VAL A 4 12.72 0.02 -14.64
N ASP A 5 13.72 -0.58 -15.24
CA ASP A 5 13.82 -2.04 -15.34
C ASP A 5 14.48 -2.58 -14.05
N VAL A 6 13.66 -3.16 -13.18
CA VAL A 6 14.14 -3.88 -12.00
C VAL A 6 13.96 -5.37 -12.27
N ASN A 7 15.05 -6.06 -12.53
CA ASN A 7 15.08 -7.50 -12.85
C ASN A 7 14.24 -7.88 -14.09
N GLY A 8 14.29 -7.07 -15.15
CA GLY A 8 13.56 -7.33 -16.41
C GLY A 8 12.06 -7.03 -16.33
N LYS A 9 11.58 -6.40 -15.25
CA LYS A 9 10.20 -5.92 -15.11
C LYS A 9 10.19 -4.40 -15.14
N ARG A 10 9.36 -3.83 -16.03
CA ARG A 10 9.19 -2.38 -16.11
C ARG A 10 8.32 -1.92 -14.92
N GLU A 11 8.94 -1.24 -13.96
CA GLU A 11 8.23 -0.52 -12.92
C GLU A 11 7.96 0.91 -13.40
N VAL A 12 6.71 1.33 -13.41
CA VAL A 12 6.36 2.73 -13.66
C VAL A 12 6.62 3.51 -12.37
N GLN A 13 7.60 4.41 -12.39
CA GLN A 13 7.91 5.26 -11.24
C GLN A 13 7.27 6.63 -11.44
N VAL A 14 6.62 7.11 -10.38
CA VAL A 14 6.05 8.46 -10.31
C VAL A 14 7.08 9.39 -9.70
N ASP A 15 7.48 10.43 -10.44
CA ASP A 15 8.35 11.47 -9.91
C ASP A 15 7.50 12.53 -9.20
N VAL A 16 7.75 12.73 -7.92
CA VAL A 16 7.13 13.78 -7.10
C VAL A 16 8.10 14.94 -6.96
N SER A 17 7.77 16.09 -7.54
CA SER A 17 8.55 17.31 -7.44
C SER A 17 8.00 18.22 -6.36
N PHE A 18 8.87 18.77 -5.54
CA PHE A 18 8.53 19.71 -4.47
C PHE A 18 9.58 20.80 -4.35
N THR A 19 9.19 21.92 -3.72
CA THR A 19 10.09 23.03 -3.47
C THR A 19 10.34 23.14 -1.97
N LEU A 20 11.59 23.11 -1.57
CA LEU A 20 12.00 23.33 -0.18
C LEU A 20 11.75 24.78 0.25
N ILE A 21 11.83 25.05 1.56
CA ILE A 21 11.62 26.40 2.14
C ILE A 21 12.62 27.41 1.58
N ASP A 22 13.84 26.99 1.25
CA ASP A 22 14.89 27.80 0.65
C ASP A 22 14.70 28.06 -0.86
N GLY A 23 13.61 27.58 -1.45
CA GLY A 23 13.31 27.72 -2.88
C GLY A 23 13.94 26.63 -3.77
N THR A 24 14.74 25.73 -3.22
CA THR A 24 15.36 24.63 -3.98
C THR A 24 14.32 23.64 -4.45
N LYS A 25 14.30 23.34 -5.74
CA LYS A 25 13.44 22.30 -6.32
C LYS A 25 14.11 20.95 -6.20
N GLN A 26 13.40 20.00 -5.66
CA GLN A 26 13.82 18.61 -5.58
C GLN A 26 12.76 17.68 -6.20
N SER A 27 13.20 16.50 -6.62
CA SER A 27 12.34 15.44 -7.09
C SER A 27 12.73 14.13 -6.43
N VAL A 28 11.74 13.35 -6.07
CA VAL A 28 11.92 12.02 -5.48
C VAL A 28 11.00 11.02 -6.19
N LYS A 29 11.48 9.80 -6.35
CA LYS A 29 10.70 8.71 -6.94
C LYS A 29 9.78 8.10 -5.90
N LEU A 30 8.48 8.22 -6.13
CA LEU A 30 7.46 7.61 -5.28
C LEU A 30 7.39 6.10 -5.59
N GLY A 31 8.11 5.33 -4.83
CA GLY A 31 8.16 3.87 -4.91
C GLY A 31 7.90 3.22 -3.56
N ALA A 32 8.02 1.89 -3.50
CA ALA A 32 7.70 1.11 -2.29
C ALA A 32 8.44 1.59 -1.03
N HIS A 33 9.70 2.02 -1.14
CA HIS A 33 10.46 2.51 0.00
C HIS A 33 9.82 3.76 0.62
N ILE A 34 9.58 4.80 -0.20
CA ILE A 34 8.96 6.05 0.26
C ILE A 34 7.58 5.80 0.86
N ILE A 35 6.78 4.93 0.24
CA ILE A 35 5.44 4.59 0.71
C ILE A 35 5.49 3.91 2.07
N LYS A 36 6.41 2.96 2.28
CA LYS A 36 6.60 2.27 3.57
C LYS A 36 7.02 3.24 4.68
N GLU A 37 7.99 4.12 4.41
CA GLU A 37 8.46 5.10 5.39
C GLU A 37 7.37 6.10 5.75
N SER A 38 6.63 6.60 4.75
CA SER A 38 5.50 7.51 5.00
C SER A 38 4.36 6.81 5.75
N MET A 39 4.07 5.55 5.44
CA MET A 39 3.07 4.75 6.16
C MET A 39 3.48 4.55 7.62
N ALA A 40 4.74 4.18 7.87
CA ALA A 40 5.26 4.00 9.23
C ALA A 40 5.19 5.30 10.05
N ALA A 41 5.53 6.44 9.47
CA ALA A 41 5.43 7.74 10.12
C ALA A 41 3.97 8.11 10.46
N MET A 42 3.03 7.86 9.54
CA MET A 42 1.60 8.06 9.79
C MET A 42 1.08 7.16 10.92
N MET A 43 1.49 5.88 10.94
CA MET A 43 1.15 4.95 12.03
C MET A 43 1.73 5.42 13.37
N GLN A 44 2.98 5.87 13.38
CA GLN A 44 3.59 6.41 14.59
C GLN A 44 2.85 7.67 15.09
N SER A 45 2.41 8.56 14.21
CA SER A 45 1.64 9.75 14.55
C SER A 45 0.28 9.42 15.16
N LEU A 46 -0.32 8.26 14.84
CA LEU A 46 -1.54 7.79 15.51
C LEU A 46 -1.29 7.36 16.96
N LEU A 47 -0.07 6.86 17.26
CA LEU A 47 0.32 6.40 18.61
C LEU A 47 0.91 7.56 19.44
N ASP A 48 1.66 8.43 18.81
CA ASP A 48 2.26 9.63 19.42
C ASP A 48 2.03 10.86 18.54
N PRO A 49 1.01 11.68 18.86
CA PRO A 49 0.71 12.90 18.11
C PRO A 49 1.83 13.95 18.13
N ASN A 50 2.83 13.80 19.00
CA ASN A 50 3.99 14.71 19.07
C ASN A 50 5.18 14.21 18.26
N ALA A 51 5.09 13.02 17.65
CA ALA A 51 6.15 12.50 16.79
C ALA A 51 6.43 13.48 15.66
N LYS A 52 7.72 13.81 15.49
CA LYS A 52 8.18 14.70 14.42
C LYS A 52 9.02 13.89 13.44
N HIS A 53 8.71 14.05 12.17
CA HIS A 53 9.41 13.39 11.10
C HIS A 53 9.85 14.42 10.05
N ASP A 54 10.94 14.12 9.37
CA ASP A 54 11.38 14.90 8.22
C ASP A 54 10.37 14.81 7.07
N ASP A 55 10.39 15.81 6.20
CA ASP A 55 9.44 15.88 5.08
C ASP A 55 9.58 14.72 4.11
N VAL A 56 10.81 14.27 3.86
CA VAL A 56 11.14 13.18 2.96
C VAL A 56 12.08 12.21 3.69
N PRO A 57 11.79 10.92 3.69
CA PRO A 57 10.67 10.22 3.02
C PRO A 57 9.36 10.20 3.83
N TYR A 58 9.40 10.57 5.11
CA TYR A 58 8.38 10.24 6.10
C TYR A 58 7.03 10.94 5.91
N ASN A 59 7.04 12.23 5.60
CA ASN A 59 5.81 13.01 5.45
C ASN A 59 5.37 13.20 3.99
N LEU A 60 6.06 12.58 3.02
CA LEU A 60 5.83 12.88 1.61
C LEU A 60 4.43 12.52 1.16
N VAL A 61 3.94 11.31 1.47
CA VAL A 61 2.60 10.85 1.07
C VAL A 61 1.52 11.70 1.74
N PHE A 62 1.67 12.02 3.02
CA PHE A 62 0.72 12.87 3.74
C PHE A 62 0.64 14.27 3.11
N LYS A 63 1.79 14.89 2.79
CA LYS A 63 1.83 16.20 2.12
C LYS A 63 1.26 16.17 0.72
N LEU A 64 1.54 15.12 -0.05
CA LEU A 64 0.96 14.90 -1.36
C LEU A 64 -0.57 14.82 -1.27
N ALA A 65 -1.08 14.03 -0.32
CA ALA A 65 -2.51 13.88 -0.10
C ALA A 65 -3.15 15.20 0.32
N THR A 66 -2.56 15.91 1.29
CA THR A 66 -3.06 17.22 1.75
C THR A 66 -3.15 18.24 0.61
N LYS A 67 -2.22 18.17 -0.35
CA LYS A 67 -2.18 19.11 -1.46
C LYS A 67 -3.17 18.78 -2.60
N HIS A 68 -3.43 17.49 -2.86
CA HIS A 68 -4.13 17.05 -4.06
C HIS A 68 -5.39 16.22 -3.81
N PHE A 69 -5.57 15.71 -2.57
CA PHE A 69 -6.65 14.81 -2.18
C PHE A 69 -7.17 15.22 -0.80
N GLU A 70 -7.84 16.39 -0.77
CA GLU A 70 -8.20 17.07 0.48
C GLU A 70 -9.09 16.25 1.41
N ASN A 71 -10.11 15.57 0.87
CA ASN A 71 -11.02 14.76 1.68
C ASN A 71 -10.32 13.52 2.23
N THR A 72 -9.51 12.87 1.39
CA THR A 72 -8.74 11.68 1.79
C THR A 72 -7.71 12.01 2.86
N SER A 73 -7.08 13.19 2.77
CA SER A 73 -6.05 13.61 3.74
C SER A 73 -6.58 13.85 5.16
N LYS A 74 -7.89 14.05 5.32
CA LYS A 74 -8.54 14.23 6.64
C LYS A 74 -8.65 12.93 7.43
N ASP A 75 -8.49 11.79 6.76
CA ASP A 75 -8.51 10.47 7.39
C ASP A 75 -7.16 9.76 7.21
N ILE A 76 -6.31 9.89 8.22
CA ILE A 76 -4.97 9.26 8.21
C ILE A 76 -5.02 7.74 8.09
N ARG A 77 -6.07 7.09 8.62
CA ARG A 77 -6.26 5.64 8.51
C ARG A 77 -6.57 5.25 7.07
N LYS A 78 -7.38 6.04 6.38
CA LYS A 78 -7.65 5.86 4.95
C LYS A 78 -6.36 5.98 4.13
N LEU A 79 -5.50 6.96 4.42
CA LEU A 79 -4.19 7.10 3.78
C LEU A 79 -3.30 5.88 4.01
N ILE A 80 -3.23 5.38 5.24
CA ILE A 80 -2.47 4.17 5.58
C ILE A 80 -2.97 2.97 4.76
N CYS A 81 -4.28 2.82 4.61
CA CYS A 81 -4.86 1.74 3.82
C CYS A 81 -4.51 1.87 2.32
N CYS A 82 -4.55 3.07 1.76
CA CYS A 82 -4.12 3.31 0.38
C CYS A 82 -2.64 2.98 0.19
N CYS A 83 -1.78 3.40 1.13
CA CYS A 83 -0.36 3.04 1.12
C CYS A 83 -0.18 1.52 1.15
N HIS A 84 -0.82 0.85 2.10
CA HIS A 84 -0.71 -0.60 2.25
C HIS A 84 -1.18 -1.34 0.99
N ALA A 85 -2.36 -1.00 0.48
CA ALA A 85 -2.89 -1.60 -0.75
C ALA A 85 -1.93 -1.43 -1.94
N SER A 86 -1.36 -0.25 -2.11
CA SER A 86 -0.45 0.04 -3.23
C SER A 86 0.81 -0.84 -3.23
N LEU A 87 1.28 -1.28 -2.05
CA LEU A 87 2.46 -2.14 -1.92
C LEU A 87 2.27 -3.56 -2.50
N PHE A 88 1.04 -3.97 -2.77
CA PHE A 88 0.75 -5.23 -3.48
C PHE A 88 0.87 -5.10 -5.01
N SER A 89 1.13 -3.91 -5.52
CA SER A 89 1.32 -3.66 -6.94
C SER A 89 2.80 -3.74 -7.35
N MET A 90 3.04 -4.04 -8.62
CA MET A 90 4.37 -3.95 -9.24
C MET A 90 4.80 -2.49 -9.47
N SER A 91 3.85 -1.55 -9.47
CA SER A 91 4.08 -0.10 -9.60
C SER A 91 3.43 0.64 -8.41
N PRO A 92 3.99 0.52 -7.19
CA PRO A 92 3.35 1.02 -5.98
C PRO A 92 3.03 2.52 -6.03
N GLY A 93 3.91 3.33 -6.59
CA GLY A 93 3.71 4.78 -6.70
C GLY A 93 2.51 5.15 -7.58
N GLU A 94 2.37 4.53 -8.74
CA GLU A 94 1.25 4.73 -9.66
C GLU A 94 -0.07 4.28 -9.00
N THR A 95 -0.05 3.06 -8.44
CA THR A 95 -1.21 2.49 -7.75
C THR A 95 -1.64 3.33 -6.55
N LEU A 96 -0.69 3.91 -5.81
CA LEU A 96 -1.03 4.82 -4.70
C LEU A 96 -1.78 6.05 -5.21
N ILE A 97 -1.33 6.68 -6.30
CA ILE A 97 -2.03 7.85 -6.88
C ILE A 97 -3.43 7.48 -7.35
N GLU A 98 -3.60 6.31 -7.99
CA GLU A 98 -4.92 5.80 -8.39
C GLU A 98 -5.83 5.64 -7.17
N LEU A 99 -5.35 4.95 -6.12
CA LEU A 99 -6.13 4.71 -4.89
C LEU A 99 -6.47 6.00 -4.14
N LEU A 100 -5.57 6.97 -4.09
CA LEU A 100 -5.88 8.29 -3.51
C LEU A 100 -6.96 9.02 -4.30
N GLY A 101 -6.95 8.92 -5.63
CA GLY A 101 -8.00 9.46 -6.49
C GLY A 101 -9.36 8.77 -6.28
N GLU A 102 -9.37 7.44 -6.16
CA GLU A 102 -10.58 6.69 -5.81
C GLU A 102 -11.11 7.08 -4.43
N ALA A 103 -10.23 7.13 -3.42
CA ALA A 103 -10.57 7.52 -2.06
C ALA A 103 -11.12 8.95 -1.95
N GLU A 104 -10.64 9.86 -2.79
CA GLU A 104 -11.12 11.24 -2.88
C GLU A 104 -12.51 11.32 -3.50
N SER A 105 -12.76 10.58 -4.59
CA SER A 105 -14.04 10.57 -5.30
C SER A 105 -15.12 9.82 -4.53
N GLU A 106 -14.73 8.77 -3.78
CA GLU A 106 -15.63 7.93 -2.99
C GLU A 106 -15.40 8.20 -1.49
N SER A 107 -15.63 9.43 -1.06
CA SER A 107 -15.34 9.89 0.30
C SER A 107 -16.12 9.13 1.39
N GLN A 108 -17.26 8.51 1.04
CA GLN A 108 -18.09 7.69 1.93
C GLN A 108 -17.46 6.34 2.29
N LEU A 109 -16.54 5.82 1.46
CA LEU A 109 -15.82 4.58 1.77
C LEU A 109 -14.73 4.84 2.80
N ASP A 110 -14.66 3.98 3.80
CA ASP A 110 -13.53 3.96 4.73
C ASP A 110 -12.30 3.28 4.11
N GLY A 111 -11.18 3.35 4.81
CA GLY A 111 -9.93 2.77 4.34
C GLY A 111 -9.98 1.25 4.16
N PHE A 112 -10.79 0.56 4.98
CA PHE A 112 -10.97 -0.90 4.88
C PHE A 112 -11.72 -1.31 3.63
N GLN A 113 -12.83 -0.62 3.38
CA GLN A 113 -13.67 -0.87 2.22
C GLN A 113 -12.86 -0.68 0.95
N LEU A 114 -12.02 0.37 0.90
CA LEU A 114 -11.09 0.61 -0.21
C LEU A 114 -10.06 -0.50 -0.34
N PHE A 115 -9.41 -0.88 0.76
CA PHE A 115 -8.41 -1.96 0.76
C PHE A 115 -9.04 -3.30 0.36
N SER A 116 -10.16 -3.67 0.98
CA SER A 116 -10.88 -4.90 0.66
C SER A 116 -11.27 -4.95 -0.81
N ARG A 117 -11.88 -3.89 -1.33
CA ARG A 117 -12.22 -3.79 -2.75
C ARG A 117 -10.99 -4.01 -3.63
N PHE A 118 -9.89 -3.34 -3.30
CA PHE A 118 -8.66 -3.43 -4.09
C PHE A 118 -8.14 -4.87 -4.17
N ILE A 119 -8.00 -5.58 -3.06
CA ILE A 119 -7.46 -6.95 -3.07
C ILE A 119 -8.39 -7.97 -3.71
N HIS A 120 -9.72 -7.72 -3.72
CA HIS A 120 -10.71 -8.59 -4.36
C HIS A 120 -10.87 -8.32 -5.86
N THR A 121 -10.51 -7.14 -6.34
CA THR A 121 -10.76 -6.75 -7.74
C THR A 121 -9.49 -6.55 -8.55
N LYS A 122 -8.37 -6.14 -7.93
CA LYS A 122 -7.11 -5.92 -8.66
C LYS A 122 -6.51 -7.27 -9.06
N GLU A 123 -6.28 -7.42 -10.36
CA GLU A 123 -5.66 -8.62 -10.91
C GLU A 123 -4.14 -8.50 -10.95
N VAL A 124 -3.48 -9.61 -10.70
CA VAL A 124 -2.05 -9.84 -10.93
C VAL A 124 -1.86 -10.94 -11.96
N VAL A 125 -0.83 -10.79 -12.77
CA VAL A 125 -0.45 -11.82 -13.75
C VAL A 125 0.66 -12.67 -13.14
N THR A 126 0.37 -13.95 -12.94
CA THR A 126 1.36 -14.92 -12.42
C THR A 126 2.47 -15.16 -13.43
N GLY A 127 3.58 -15.73 -13.00
CA GLY A 127 4.70 -16.11 -13.90
C GLY A 127 4.32 -17.10 -15.00
N ARG A 128 3.13 -17.74 -14.91
CA ARG A 128 2.55 -18.62 -15.94
C ARG A 128 1.54 -17.92 -16.84
N GLY A 129 1.39 -16.61 -16.74
CA GLY A 129 0.44 -15.82 -17.53
C GLY A 129 -1.03 -15.92 -17.07
N VAL A 130 -1.29 -16.59 -15.96
CA VAL A 130 -2.67 -16.69 -15.41
C VAL A 130 -2.99 -15.42 -14.63
N ARG A 131 -4.16 -14.84 -14.91
CA ARG A 131 -4.71 -13.70 -14.16
C ARG A 131 -5.43 -14.21 -12.91
N LYS A 132 -5.17 -13.58 -11.78
CA LYS A 132 -5.81 -13.85 -10.49
C LYS A 132 -5.95 -12.54 -9.73
N THR A 133 -6.98 -12.43 -8.89
CA THR A 133 -7.03 -11.32 -7.94
C THR A 133 -5.87 -11.43 -6.95
N ILE A 134 -5.53 -10.32 -6.30
CA ILE A 134 -4.47 -10.30 -5.27
C ILE A 134 -4.80 -11.32 -4.18
N LEU A 135 -6.07 -11.39 -3.74
CA LEU A 135 -6.51 -12.34 -2.72
C LEU A 135 -6.34 -13.80 -3.17
N GLU A 136 -6.74 -14.15 -4.40
CA GLU A 136 -6.56 -15.50 -4.96
C GLU A 136 -5.08 -15.87 -5.05
N PHE A 137 -4.24 -14.92 -5.48
CA PHE A 137 -2.78 -15.13 -5.54
C PHE A 137 -2.19 -15.44 -4.18
N PHE A 138 -2.57 -14.71 -3.13
CA PHE A 138 -2.12 -14.98 -1.76
C PHE A 138 -2.61 -16.32 -1.23
N ASN A 139 -3.86 -16.69 -1.51
CA ASN A 139 -4.40 -18.00 -1.13
C ASN A 139 -3.61 -19.15 -1.75
N ASP A 140 -3.30 -19.05 -3.03
CA ASP A 140 -2.47 -20.05 -3.70
C ASP A 140 -1.06 -20.12 -3.11
N MET A 141 -0.48 -18.98 -2.78
CA MET A 141 0.85 -18.90 -2.18
C MET A 141 0.85 -19.60 -0.80
N VAL A 142 -0.11 -19.30 0.06
CA VAL A 142 -0.24 -19.95 1.39
C VAL A 142 -0.44 -21.45 1.24
N ASN A 143 -1.35 -21.89 0.35
CA ASN A 143 -1.59 -23.31 0.08
C ASN A 143 -0.34 -24.01 -0.48
N GLY A 144 0.41 -23.32 -1.35
CA GLY A 144 1.68 -23.82 -1.88
C GLY A 144 2.76 -23.94 -0.80
N PHE A 145 2.80 -23.05 0.18
CA PHE A 145 3.70 -23.15 1.32
C PHE A 145 3.28 -24.28 2.26
N LYS A 146 2.02 -24.41 2.60
CA LYS A 146 1.51 -25.52 3.45
C LYS A 146 1.89 -26.89 2.92
N SER A 147 1.86 -27.06 1.59
CA SER A 147 2.21 -28.34 0.96
C SER A 147 3.72 -28.66 0.98
N LYS A 148 4.58 -27.69 1.28
CA LYS A 148 6.04 -27.83 1.18
C LYS A 148 6.80 -27.64 2.49
N LEU A 149 6.16 -27.07 3.50
CA LEU A 149 6.81 -26.74 4.76
C LEU A 149 6.58 -27.84 5.79
N SER A 150 7.63 -28.09 6.60
CA SER A 150 7.57 -29.03 7.71
C SER A 150 6.66 -28.49 8.84
N ASP A 151 6.20 -29.39 9.71
CA ASP A 151 5.30 -29.12 10.84
C ASP A 151 5.77 -27.96 11.76
N ASN A 152 7.06 -27.65 11.78
CA ASN A 152 7.63 -26.57 12.58
C ASN A 152 7.23 -25.15 12.11
N LEU A 153 6.67 -25.01 10.91
CA LEU A 153 6.26 -23.73 10.33
C LEU A 153 4.73 -23.59 10.19
N VAL A 154 3.98 -24.51 10.79
CA VAL A 154 2.50 -24.49 10.74
C VAL A 154 1.96 -23.24 11.44
N ALA A 155 2.46 -22.88 12.63
CA ALA A 155 1.96 -21.75 13.39
C ALA A 155 2.03 -20.39 12.66
N PRO A 156 3.15 -20.01 11.99
CA PRO A 156 3.17 -18.81 11.14
C PRO A 156 2.19 -18.85 9.97
N LEU A 157 2.00 -20.04 9.36
CA LEU A 157 1.05 -20.20 8.27
C LEU A 157 -0.40 -20.09 8.74
N ASP A 158 -0.73 -20.67 9.90
CA ASP A 158 -2.04 -20.56 10.51
C ASP A 158 -2.38 -19.10 10.85
N TYR A 159 -1.39 -18.32 11.29
CA TYR A 159 -1.57 -16.88 11.50
C TYR A 159 -1.90 -16.14 10.20
N ILE A 160 -1.15 -16.41 9.12
CA ILE A 160 -1.40 -15.79 7.80
C ILE A 160 -2.79 -16.21 7.28
N GLU A 161 -3.15 -17.48 7.44
CA GLU A 161 -4.46 -17.99 7.02
C GLU A 161 -5.60 -17.34 7.81
N ALA A 162 -5.48 -17.27 9.14
CA ALA A 162 -6.46 -16.58 9.98
C ALA A 162 -6.58 -15.09 9.59
N ALA A 163 -5.48 -14.45 9.20
CA ALA A 163 -5.47 -13.09 8.68
C ALA A 163 -6.24 -12.98 7.36
N LEU A 164 -5.98 -13.90 6.42
CA LEU A 164 -6.70 -13.96 5.14
C LEU A 164 -8.19 -14.26 5.31
N ASP A 165 -8.55 -15.13 6.26
CA ASP A 165 -9.94 -15.46 6.54
C ASP A 165 -10.71 -14.27 7.11
N ARG A 166 -10.10 -13.46 7.97
CA ARG A 166 -10.70 -12.19 8.44
C ARG A 166 -10.98 -11.23 7.28
N VAL A 167 -10.03 -11.08 6.36
CA VAL A 167 -10.23 -10.27 5.14
C VAL A 167 -11.39 -10.80 4.30
N ARG A 168 -11.52 -12.13 4.18
CA ARG A 168 -12.60 -12.80 3.42
C ARG A 168 -13.98 -12.61 4.05
N LEU A 169 -14.06 -12.74 5.39
CA LEU A 169 -15.33 -12.79 6.12
C LEU A 169 -15.89 -11.40 6.41
N ASP A 170 -15.06 -10.47 6.87
CA ASP A 170 -15.52 -9.22 7.45
C ASP A 170 -15.07 -7.98 6.68
N GLY A 171 -14.11 -8.10 5.76
CA GLY A 171 -13.43 -6.93 5.19
C GLY A 171 -12.75 -6.04 6.26
N GLN A 172 -12.63 -6.53 7.50
CA GLN A 172 -12.24 -5.75 8.67
C GLN A 172 -10.85 -6.09 9.20
N TYR A 173 -9.99 -6.73 8.42
CA TYR A 173 -8.66 -7.06 8.91
C TYR A 173 -7.65 -5.95 8.69
N TYR A 174 -7.19 -5.37 9.80
CA TYR A 174 -5.94 -4.62 9.87
C TYR A 174 -4.85 -5.52 10.45
N PRO A 175 -3.84 -5.88 9.68
CA PRO A 175 -2.74 -6.66 10.23
C PRO A 175 -1.87 -5.87 11.21
N PHE A 176 -2.11 -4.56 11.39
CA PHE A 176 -1.22 -3.67 12.12
C PHE A 176 -1.90 -2.62 13.02
N LEU A 177 -3.22 -2.72 13.28
CA LEU A 177 -3.90 -1.83 14.24
C LEU A 177 -4.66 -2.61 15.28
#